data_9f478a31ba3e13c728523eddf09126a3
#
_entry.id   9f478a31ba3e13c728523eddf09126a3
#
_cell.length_a   1.000
_cell.length_b   1.000
_cell.length_c   1.000
_cell.angle_alpha   90.00
_cell.angle_beta   90.00
_cell.angle_gamma   90.00
#
_symmetry.space_group_name_H-M   'P 1'
#
loop_
_entity.id
_entity.type
_entity.pdbx_description
1 polymer ?
#
loop_
_entity_poly.entity_id
_entity_poly.type
_entity_poly.pdbx_seq_one_letter_code
_entity_poly.pdbx_strand_id
1 'polypeptide(L)'
;MTDQPETAAHHRPSRRRRARPWVRPISYRQACAYISAHHQQLERPQGHSFSLGLTDHAGNLIGVAMVGRPDARHHDDGLTAEVTRLAYDGPRNACSVLLAAAWRVARRMGYQRMITYTRTDGPAADLRAAGWKVVTEAVPSALGWNRLRRRRAGRSTSDATRTHWQVTTEDWRIRTETPDRVPRRVREGQGPR
;
A
#
# COMPACT_ATOMS: atom_id res chain seq x y z
N MET A 1 -63.31 -12.26 23.89
CA MET A 1 -62.19 -13.04 23.30
C MET A 1 -61.55 -12.20 22.24
N THR A 2 -60.55 -11.43 22.67
CA THR A 2 -59.90 -10.39 21.84
C THR A 2 -58.44 -10.82 21.69
N ASP A 3 -58.17 -11.29 20.51
CA ASP A 3 -56.84 -11.76 20.09
C ASP A 3 -56.00 -10.53 19.71
N GLN A 4 -54.89 -10.31 20.42
CA GLN A 4 -53.92 -9.27 20.07
C GLN A 4 -52.73 -9.93 19.36
N PRO A 5 -52.31 -9.39 18.19
CA PRO A 5 -51.12 -9.90 17.54
C PRO A 5 -49.86 -9.37 18.24
N GLU A 6 -49.06 -10.28 18.66
CA GLU A 6 -47.72 -10.11 19.25
C GLU A 6 -46.77 -9.45 18.25
N THR A 7 -46.32 -8.24 18.57
CA THR A 7 -45.40 -7.48 17.74
C THR A 7 -44.01 -8.08 17.85
N ALA A 8 -43.60 -8.88 16.90
CA ALA A 8 -42.27 -9.43 16.79
C ALA A 8 -41.25 -8.26 16.55
N ALA A 9 -40.54 -7.92 17.60
CA ALA A 9 -39.42 -6.99 17.55
C ALA A 9 -38.30 -7.55 16.66
N HIS A 10 -38.17 -7.03 15.48
CA HIS A 10 -37.04 -7.35 14.59
C HIS A 10 -35.73 -6.88 15.23
N HIS A 11 -35.09 -7.79 15.92
CA HIS A 11 -33.72 -7.60 16.41
C HIS A 11 -32.76 -7.48 15.21
N ARG A 12 -32.48 -6.24 14.78
CA ARG A 12 -31.41 -5.97 13.81
C ARG A 12 -30.09 -6.39 14.45
N PRO A 13 -29.35 -7.36 13.89
CA PRO A 13 -28.06 -7.73 14.42
C PRO A 13 -27.16 -6.49 14.37
N SER A 14 -26.65 -6.08 15.52
CA SER A 14 -25.68 -4.99 15.63
C SER A 14 -24.52 -5.28 14.69
N ARG A 15 -24.21 -4.36 13.76
CA ARG A 15 -23.00 -4.42 12.93
C ARG A 15 -21.82 -4.44 13.91
N ARG A 16 -21.33 -5.61 14.26
CA ARG A 16 -20.06 -5.77 14.98
C ARG A 16 -19.04 -4.93 14.19
N ARG A 17 -18.51 -3.89 14.81
CA ARG A 17 -17.40 -3.10 14.27
C ARG A 17 -16.29 -4.11 13.96
N ARG A 18 -16.13 -4.44 12.68
CA ARG A 18 -15.01 -5.29 12.26
C ARG A 18 -13.75 -4.61 12.77
N ALA A 19 -13.03 -5.28 13.67
CA ALA A 19 -11.75 -4.78 14.15
C ALA A 19 -10.87 -4.44 12.95
N ARG A 20 -10.21 -3.28 13.00
CA ARG A 20 -9.39 -2.82 11.88
C ARG A 20 -8.11 -3.63 11.83
N PRO A 21 -7.66 -4.04 10.63
CA PRO A 21 -6.34 -4.65 10.48
C PRO A 21 -5.26 -3.70 11.01
N TRP A 22 -4.20 -4.25 11.58
CA TRP A 22 -3.07 -3.45 12.09
C TRP A 22 -1.76 -3.87 11.45
N VAL A 23 -0.83 -2.89 11.36
CA VAL A 23 0.50 -3.12 10.81
C VAL A 23 1.49 -3.37 11.93
N ARG A 24 2.36 -4.38 11.75
CA ARG A 24 3.45 -4.71 12.68
C ARG A 24 4.74 -5.01 11.92
N PRO A 25 5.90 -4.84 12.55
CA PRO A 25 7.16 -5.37 12.01
C PRO A 25 7.09 -6.89 11.90
N ILE A 26 7.69 -7.42 10.85
CA ILE A 26 7.88 -8.86 10.65
C ILE A 26 9.31 -9.15 10.22
N SER A 27 9.76 -10.38 10.45
CA SER A 27 11.09 -10.80 10.00
C SER A 27 11.17 -10.91 8.48
N TYR A 28 12.38 -10.76 7.94
CA TYR A 28 12.66 -10.99 6.51
C TYR A 28 12.17 -12.36 6.04
N ARG A 29 12.38 -13.41 6.87
CA ARG A 29 11.95 -14.77 6.56
C ARG A 29 10.42 -14.88 6.42
N GLN A 30 9.66 -14.27 7.35
CA GLN A 30 8.20 -14.23 7.28
C GLN A 30 7.71 -13.48 6.04
N ALA A 31 8.35 -12.35 5.73
CA ALA A 31 8.03 -11.56 4.55
C ALA A 31 8.27 -12.36 3.26
N CYS A 32 9.43 -13.00 3.13
CA CYS A 32 9.74 -13.85 1.97
C CYS A 32 8.77 -15.01 1.81
N ALA A 33 8.39 -15.67 2.90
CA ALA A 33 7.43 -16.78 2.86
C ALA A 33 6.06 -16.32 2.32
N TYR A 34 5.57 -15.18 2.81
CA TYR A 34 4.30 -14.62 2.35
C TYR A 34 4.37 -14.20 0.87
N ILE A 35 5.42 -13.49 0.46
CA ILE A 35 5.61 -13.06 -0.94
C ILE A 35 5.68 -14.27 -1.87
N SER A 36 6.41 -15.32 -1.50
CA SER A 36 6.51 -16.54 -2.32
C SER A 36 5.18 -17.26 -2.50
N ALA A 37 4.32 -17.24 -1.49
CA ALA A 37 2.99 -17.84 -1.57
C ALA A 37 2.04 -17.05 -2.50
N HIS A 38 2.20 -15.73 -2.60
CA HIS A 38 1.29 -14.85 -3.37
C HIS A 38 1.87 -14.45 -4.74
N HIS A 39 3.20 -14.50 -4.91
CA HIS A 39 3.90 -14.11 -6.13
C HIS A 39 5.03 -15.10 -6.44
N GLN A 40 4.71 -16.25 -7.00
CA GLN A 40 5.65 -17.35 -7.27
C GLN A 40 6.84 -16.99 -8.19
N GLN A 41 6.79 -15.88 -8.92
CA GLN A 41 7.80 -15.51 -9.91
C GLN A 41 8.78 -14.41 -9.41
N LEU A 42 8.63 -13.91 -8.19
CA LEU A 42 9.46 -12.84 -7.67
C LEU A 42 10.68 -13.40 -6.92
N GLU A 43 11.87 -13.06 -7.42
CA GLU A 43 13.12 -13.35 -6.71
C GLU A 43 13.20 -12.59 -5.39
N ARG A 44 14.05 -13.09 -4.48
CA ARG A 44 14.32 -12.43 -3.19
C ARG A 44 14.86 -11.02 -3.44
N PRO A 45 14.32 -9.98 -2.76
CA PRO A 45 14.81 -8.64 -2.89
C PRO A 45 16.25 -8.53 -2.36
N GLN A 46 17.06 -7.73 -3.02
CA GLN A 46 18.38 -7.34 -2.53
C GLN A 46 18.25 -6.05 -1.72
N GLY A 47 19.22 -5.77 -0.83
CA GLY A 47 19.27 -4.52 -0.10
C GLY A 47 18.12 -4.29 0.89
N HIS A 48 17.58 -5.38 1.49
CA HIS A 48 16.48 -5.29 2.46
C HIS A 48 16.85 -4.48 3.70
N SER A 49 15.98 -3.55 4.08
CA SER A 49 16.10 -2.72 5.29
C SER A 49 15.11 -3.14 6.37
N PHE A 50 13.81 -3.23 6.02
CA PHE A 50 12.77 -3.69 6.94
C PHE A 50 11.56 -4.28 6.21
N SER A 51 10.74 -5.01 6.96
CA SER A 51 9.47 -5.56 6.46
C SER A 51 8.32 -5.26 7.41
N LEU A 52 7.17 -4.99 6.85
CA LEU A 52 5.91 -4.77 7.57
C LEU A 52 4.89 -5.81 7.14
N GLY A 53 4.17 -6.35 8.12
CA GLY A 53 3.02 -7.22 7.91
C GLY A 53 1.73 -6.52 8.32
N LEU A 54 0.70 -6.66 7.50
CA LEU A 54 -0.67 -6.31 7.84
C LEU A 54 -1.35 -7.56 8.39
N THR A 55 -1.92 -7.47 9.58
CA THR A 55 -2.59 -8.58 10.25
C THR A 55 -4.09 -8.30 10.42
N ASP A 56 -4.91 -9.33 10.28
CA ASP A 56 -6.33 -9.26 10.60
C ASP A 56 -6.56 -9.36 12.12
N HIS A 57 -7.83 -9.31 12.55
CA HIS A 57 -8.23 -9.39 13.95
C HIS A 57 -7.95 -10.77 14.59
N ALA A 58 -7.75 -11.81 13.78
CA ALA A 58 -7.38 -13.15 14.26
C ALA A 58 -5.86 -13.33 14.36
N GLY A 59 -5.07 -12.32 13.96
CA GLY A 59 -3.61 -12.37 13.94
C GLY A 59 -3.02 -12.97 12.67
N ASN A 60 -3.83 -13.31 11.66
CA ASN A 60 -3.35 -13.84 10.40
C ASN A 60 -2.70 -12.74 9.58
N LEU A 61 -1.60 -13.07 8.92
CA LEU A 61 -0.91 -12.16 8.01
C LEU A 61 -1.69 -12.09 6.69
N ILE A 62 -2.20 -10.91 6.35
CA ILE A 62 -3.03 -10.62 5.18
C ILE A 62 -2.38 -9.64 4.20
N GLY A 63 -1.14 -9.26 4.45
CA GLY A 63 -0.37 -8.43 3.53
C GLY A 63 1.02 -8.14 4.05
N VAL A 64 1.94 -7.88 3.13
CA VAL A 64 3.36 -7.64 3.41
C VAL A 64 3.89 -6.53 2.51
N ALA A 65 4.66 -5.61 3.08
CA ALA A 65 5.51 -4.68 2.37
C ALA A 65 6.97 -4.92 2.78
N MET A 66 7.85 -5.06 1.80
CA MET A 66 9.30 -5.13 2.00
C MET A 66 9.94 -3.86 1.46
N VAL A 67 10.77 -3.24 2.27
CA VAL A 67 11.45 -2.00 1.96
C VAL A 67 12.95 -2.22 2.00
N GLY A 68 13.65 -1.64 1.05
CA GLY A 68 15.09 -1.73 0.93
C GLY A 68 15.70 -0.53 0.24
N ARG A 69 16.97 -0.67 -0.11
CA ARG A 69 17.67 0.30 -0.96
C ARG A 69 17.10 0.25 -2.37
N PRO A 70 17.08 1.39 -3.08
CA PRO A 70 16.67 1.41 -4.47
C PRO A 70 17.47 0.43 -5.31
N ASP A 71 16.74 -0.29 -6.12
CA ASP A 71 17.31 -1.22 -7.05
C ASP A 71 18.07 -0.49 -8.18
N ALA A 72 17.60 0.66 -8.61
CA ALA A 72 18.24 1.49 -9.61
C ALA A 72 19.31 2.40 -8.96
N ARG A 73 20.57 2.23 -9.37
CA ARG A 73 21.72 2.95 -8.78
C ARG A 73 21.57 4.46 -8.74
N HIS A 74 20.91 5.05 -9.73
CA HIS A 74 20.69 6.50 -9.79
C HIS A 74 19.70 7.04 -8.76
N HIS A 75 18.97 6.14 -8.08
CA HIS A 75 18.10 6.47 -6.95
C HIS A 75 18.73 6.14 -5.59
N ASP A 76 19.86 5.44 -5.57
CA ASP A 76 20.54 5.02 -4.34
C ASP A 76 21.45 6.12 -3.80
N ASP A 77 20.84 7.20 -3.36
CA ASP A 77 21.46 8.42 -2.83
C ASP A 77 21.60 8.42 -1.30
N GLY A 78 21.28 7.32 -0.64
CA GLY A 78 21.27 7.20 0.82
C GLY A 78 20.06 7.82 1.51
N LEU A 79 19.28 8.66 0.80
CA LEU A 79 18.09 9.34 1.31
C LEU A 79 16.79 8.78 0.72
N THR A 80 16.90 7.87 -0.23
CA THR A 80 15.79 7.22 -0.91
C THR A 80 15.65 5.77 -0.46
N ALA A 81 14.44 5.34 -0.09
CA ALA A 81 14.06 3.95 0.11
C ALA A 81 13.17 3.45 -1.03
N GLU A 82 13.11 2.17 -1.27
CA GLU A 82 12.21 1.55 -2.25
C GLU A 82 11.31 0.50 -1.60
N VAL A 83 10.01 0.54 -1.90
CA VAL A 83 9.13 -0.62 -1.65
C VAL A 83 9.39 -1.63 -2.76
N THR A 84 10.25 -2.59 -2.45
CA THR A 84 10.74 -3.59 -3.42
C THR A 84 9.74 -4.71 -3.66
N ARG A 85 8.91 -5.02 -2.65
CA ARG A 85 7.87 -6.05 -2.73
C ARG A 85 6.65 -5.62 -1.95
N LEU A 86 5.49 -5.84 -2.54
CA LEU A 86 4.19 -5.60 -1.92
C LEU A 86 3.24 -6.72 -2.35
N ALA A 87 2.68 -7.43 -1.38
CA ALA A 87 1.66 -8.44 -1.62
C ALA A 87 0.58 -8.33 -0.54
N TYR A 88 -0.66 -8.53 -0.89
CA TYR A 88 -1.77 -8.49 0.05
C TYR A 88 -2.95 -9.31 -0.46
N ASP A 89 -3.63 -9.95 0.48
CA ASP A 89 -4.89 -10.67 0.30
C ASP A 89 -5.84 -10.23 1.42
N GLY A 90 -6.22 -8.98 1.39
CA GLY A 90 -6.95 -8.33 2.47
C GLY A 90 -8.03 -7.37 1.97
N PRO A 91 -8.59 -6.56 2.86
CA PRO A 91 -9.60 -5.57 2.51
C PRO A 91 -9.06 -4.56 1.50
N ARG A 92 -9.98 -3.89 0.76
CA ARG A 92 -9.65 -2.94 -0.32
C ARG A 92 -8.58 -1.90 0.01
N ASN A 93 -8.43 -1.52 1.28
CA ASN A 93 -7.43 -0.54 1.72
C ASN A 93 -6.11 -1.15 2.22
N ALA A 94 -5.91 -2.46 2.09
CA ALA A 94 -4.71 -3.13 2.60
C ALA A 94 -3.42 -2.54 2.00
N CYS A 95 -3.42 -2.30 0.69
CA CYS A 95 -2.31 -1.70 -0.03
C CYS A 95 -1.96 -0.31 0.52
N SER A 96 -2.93 0.59 0.57
CA SER A 96 -2.70 1.97 1.03
C SER A 96 -2.29 2.03 2.51
N VAL A 97 -2.81 1.15 3.36
CA VAL A 97 -2.40 1.04 4.77
C VAL A 97 -0.94 0.61 4.89
N LEU A 98 -0.51 -0.41 4.14
CA LEU A 98 0.88 -0.89 4.12
C LEU A 98 1.83 0.19 3.60
N LEU A 99 1.50 0.85 2.49
CA LEU A 99 2.32 1.90 1.90
C LEU A 99 2.47 3.11 2.83
N ALA A 100 1.37 3.55 3.46
CA ALA A 100 1.41 4.65 4.42
C ALA A 100 2.22 4.29 5.68
N ALA A 101 2.16 3.04 6.12
CA ALA A 101 2.96 2.57 7.25
C ALA A 101 4.44 2.47 6.89
N ALA A 102 4.76 1.94 5.70
CA ALA A 102 6.13 1.85 5.20
C ALA A 102 6.79 3.24 5.13
N TRP A 103 6.06 4.22 4.58
CA TRP A 103 6.55 5.59 4.52
C TRP A 103 6.78 6.21 5.91
N ARG A 104 5.87 6.00 6.88
CA ARG A 104 6.08 6.49 8.25
C ARG A 104 7.33 5.93 8.90
N VAL A 105 7.61 4.63 8.70
CA VAL A 105 8.81 3.98 9.22
C VAL A 105 10.06 4.54 8.53
N ALA A 106 10.08 4.58 7.20
CA ALA A 106 11.22 5.10 6.43
C ALA A 106 11.59 6.53 6.82
N ARG A 107 10.60 7.42 6.98
CA ARG A 107 10.84 8.80 7.45
C ARG A 107 11.51 8.84 8.82
N ARG A 108 11.10 7.98 9.75
CA ARG A 108 11.72 7.91 11.10
C ARG A 108 13.13 7.36 11.04
N MET A 109 13.46 6.59 10.01
CA MET A 109 14.82 6.13 9.72
C MET A 109 15.69 7.17 9.00
N GLY A 110 15.14 8.35 8.66
CA GLY A 110 15.87 9.44 8.02
C GLY A 110 15.71 9.52 6.50
N TYR A 111 14.97 8.62 5.88
CA TYR A 111 14.71 8.72 4.45
C TYR A 111 13.83 9.92 4.12
N GLN A 112 14.18 10.63 3.07
CA GLN A 112 13.47 11.82 2.58
C GLN A 112 12.52 11.51 1.43
N ARG A 113 12.75 10.40 0.74
CA ARG A 113 11.97 9.93 -0.40
C ARG A 113 11.76 8.42 -0.33
N MET A 114 10.61 7.98 -0.80
CA MET A 114 10.35 6.57 -1.02
C MET A 114 9.78 6.38 -2.42
N ILE A 115 10.25 5.36 -3.12
CA ILE A 115 9.84 5.03 -4.49
C ILE A 115 9.26 3.61 -4.55
N THR A 116 8.49 3.34 -5.58
CA THR A 116 8.07 2.00 -5.98
C THR A 116 7.72 1.95 -7.47
N TYR A 117 7.74 0.76 -8.02
CA TYR A 117 7.35 0.50 -9.40
C TYR A 117 6.17 -0.46 -9.43
N THR A 118 5.10 -0.09 -10.12
CA THR A 118 3.95 -0.95 -10.36
C THR A 118 3.81 -1.25 -11.84
N ARG A 119 3.12 -2.31 -12.17
CA ARG A 119 2.63 -2.50 -13.53
C ARG A 119 1.63 -1.38 -13.85
N THR A 120 1.49 -1.04 -15.13
CA THR A 120 0.59 0.04 -15.56
C THR A 120 -0.89 -0.25 -15.22
N ASP A 121 -1.26 -1.54 -15.13
CA ASP A 121 -2.58 -2.03 -14.70
C ASP A 121 -2.68 -2.26 -13.16
N GLY A 122 -1.68 -1.80 -12.41
CA GLY A 122 -1.56 -2.01 -10.97
C GLY A 122 -2.44 -1.08 -10.12
N PRO A 123 -2.30 -1.14 -8.79
CA PRO A 123 -3.18 -0.48 -7.81
C PRO A 123 -2.96 1.02 -7.70
N ALA A 124 -3.07 1.77 -8.81
CA ALA A 124 -2.84 3.21 -8.87
C ALA A 124 -3.70 4.01 -7.88
N ALA A 125 -4.95 3.59 -7.67
CA ALA A 125 -5.87 4.25 -6.74
C ALA A 125 -5.37 4.15 -5.29
N ASP A 126 -4.83 2.99 -4.90
CA ASP A 126 -4.31 2.75 -3.55
C ASP A 126 -3.04 3.56 -3.28
N LEU A 127 -2.16 3.71 -4.28
CA LEU A 127 -0.97 4.55 -4.16
C LEU A 127 -1.36 6.02 -3.99
N ARG A 128 -2.28 6.53 -4.82
CA ARG A 128 -2.79 7.90 -4.67
C ARG A 128 -3.45 8.11 -3.30
N ALA A 129 -4.26 7.16 -2.83
CA ALA A 129 -4.86 7.20 -1.50
C ALA A 129 -3.82 7.25 -0.38
N ALA A 130 -2.68 6.57 -0.56
CA ALA A 130 -1.54 6.62 0.37
C ALA A 130 -0.68 7.89 0.22
N GLY A 131 -0.99 8.78 -0.72
CA GLY A 131 -0.29 10.06 -0.93
C GLY A 131 0.90 9.98 -1.88
N TRP A 132 1.02 8.90 -2.65
CA TRP A 132 2.06 8.75 -3.66
C TRP A 132 1.70 9.46 -4.96
N LYS A 133 2.70 9.97 -5.64
CA LYS A 133 2.58 10.68 -6.91
C LYS A 133 3.28 9.88 -8.01
N VAL A 134 2.75 9.94 -9.22
CA VAL A 134 3.40 9.42 -10.41
C VAL A 134 4.57 10.34 -10.77
N VAL A 135 5.73 9.74 -11.00
CA VAL A 135 6.93 10.44 -11.52
C VAL A 135 7.04 10.22 -13.02
N THR A 136 6.91 8.98 -13.46
CA THR A 136 7.01 8.63 -14.87
C THR A 136 6.06 7.46 -15.15
N GLU A 137 5.28 7.60 -16.19
CA GLU A 137 4.46 6.52 -16.73
C GLU A 137 5.23 5.76 -17.82
N ALA A 138 4.88 4.49 -17.99
CA ALA A 138 5.42 3.65 -19.07
C ALA A 138 6.96 3.53 -19.08
N VAL A 139 7.59 3.39 -17.92
CA VAL A 139 9.02 3.07 -17.84
C VAL A 139 9.23 1.67 -18.42
N PRO A 140 10.02 1.51 -19.49
CA PRO A 140 10.31 0.19 -20.04
C PRO A 140 10.97 -0.71 -18.99
N SER A 141 10.47 -1.90 -18.81
CA SER A 141 11.06 -2.91 -17.90
C SER A 141 12.51 -3.25 -18.25
N ALA A 142 12.97 -2.88 -19.45
CA ALA A 142 14.32 -3.14 -19.95
C ALA A 142 15.42 -2.26 -19.34
N LEU A 143 15.07 -1.14 -18.68
CA LEU A 143 16.06 -0.23 -18.09
C LEU A 143 16.49 -0.61 -16.67
N GLY A 144 15.84 -1.60 -16.05
CA GLY A 144 16.17 -2.07 -14.70
C GLY A 144 16.63 -3.52 -14.67
N TRP A 145 17.79 -3.80 -14.13
CA TRP A 145 18.18 -4.96 -13.33
C TRP A 145 18.51 -6.29 -13.98
N ASN A 146 17.88 -6.74 -15.04
CA ASN A 146 18.02 -8.12 -15.47
C ASN A 146 18.73 -8.32 -16.82
N ARG A 147 19.46 -7.34 -17.35
CA ARG A 147 20.18 -7.55 -18.62
C ARG A 147 21.17 -8.71 -18.55
N LEU A 148 21.87 -8.89 -17.45
CA LEU A 148 22.85 -9.98 -17.30
C LEU A 148 22.22 -11.33 -16.98
N ARG A 149 21.07 -11.34 -16.28
CA ARG A 149 20.36 -12.60 -15.92
C ARG A 149 19.41 -13.10 -17.00
N ARG A 150 18.80 -12.22 -17.81
CA ARG A 150 17.95 -12.63 -18.96
C ARG A 150 18.68 -13.49 -19.97
N ARG A 151 19.99 -13.32 -20.16
CA ARG A 151 20.79 -14.16 -21.06
C ARG A 151 20.93 -15.62 -20.59
N ARG A 152 20.72 -15.90 -19.31
CA ARG A 152 20.85 -17.26 -18.74
C ARG A 152 19.52 -18.00 -18.59
N ALA A 153 18.39 -17.32 -18.57
CA ALA A 153 17.11 -17.94 -18.19
C ALA A 153 16.15 -18.24 -19.36
N GLY A 154 16.44 -17.81 -20.58
CA GLY A 154 15.63 -18.17 -21.78
C GLY A 154 14.13 -17.84 -21.71
N ARG A 155 13.67 -17.06 -20.72
CA ARG A 155 12.25 -16.73 -20.53
C ARG A 155 11.95 -15.32 -20.98
N SER A 156 11.10 -15.21 -21.97
CA SER A 156 10.35 -14.01 -22.36
C SER A 156 9.49 -13.57 -21.18
N THR A 157 10.00 -12.64 -20.37
CA THR A 157 9.13 -11.84 -19.51
C THR A 157 8.60 -10.70 -20.35
N SER A 158 7.28 -10.61 -20.47
CA SER A 158 6.55 -9.57 -21.18
C SER A 158 7.18 -8.19 -20.98
N ASP A 159 7.22 -7.39 -22.03
CA ASP A 159 7.58 -5.95 -22.04
C ASP A 159 6.55 -5.11 -21.27
N ALA A 160 6.20 -5.51 -20.04
CA ALA A 160 5.25 -4.82 -19.22
C ALA A 160 5.85 -3.48 -18.81
N THR A 161 5.28 -2.43 -19.35
CA THR A 161 5.57 -1.06 -18.92
C THR A 161 5.22 -0.91 -17.44
N ARG A 162 6.04 -0.14 -16.72
CA ARG A 162 5.86 0.12 -15.29
C ARG A 162 5.63 1.59 -15.05
N THR A 163 4.85 1.91 -14.05
CA THR A 163 4.69 3.27 -13.54
C THR A 163 5.61 3.44 -12.34
N HIS A 164 6.42 4.49 -12.37
CA HIS A 164 7.27 4.92 -11.26
C HIS A 164 6.49 5.88 -10.36
N TRP A 165 6.44 5.54 -9.08
CA TRP A 165 5.76 6.30 -8.05
C TRP A 165 6.74 6.77 -6.99
N GLN A 166 6.45 7.93 -6.40
CA GLN A 166 7.20 8.43 -5.25
C GLN A 166 6.31 9.11 -4.22
N VAL A 167 6.83 9.18 -2.99
CA VAL A 167 6.36 10.04 -1.93
C VAL A 167 7.55 10.69 -1.25
N THR A 168 7.44 11.98 -0.90
CA THR A 168 8.51 12.75 -0.27
C THR A 168 8.08 13.30 1.09
N THR A 169 9.04 13.75 1.89
CA THR A 169 8.76 14.45 3.15
C THR A 169 7.97 15.73 2.94
N GLU A 170 8.20 16.44 1.85
CA GLU A 170 7.48 17.67 1.50
C GLU A 170 6.02 17.38 1.18
N ASP A 171 5.75 16.40 0.31
CA ASP A 171 4.39 15.96 -0.02
C ASP A 171 3.60 15.56 1.23
N TRP A 172 4.26 14.93 2.18
CA TRP A 172 3.65 14.51 3.43
C TRP A 172 3.31 15.68 4.35
N ARG A 173 4.17 16.69 4.45
CA ARG A 173 3.92 17.92 5.24
C ARG A 173 2.69 18.64 4.73
N ILE A 174 2.63 18.91 3.42
CA ILE A 174 1.48 19.57 2.80
C ILE A 174 0.17 18.85 3.15
N ARG A 175 0.17 17.52 3.10
CA ARG A 175 -1.01 16.72 3.38
C ARG A 175 -1.43 16.72 4.86
N THR A 176 -0.49 16.81 5.79
CA THR A 176 -0.78 16.82 7.23
C THR A 176 -1.08 18.21 7.78
N GLU A 177 -0.56 19.24 7.15
CA GLU A 177 -0.76 20.64 7.52
C GLU A 177 -2.01 21.26 6.89
N THR A 178 -2.54 20.65 5.83
CA THR A 178 -3.84 21.03 5.26
C THR A 178 -4.92 20.11 5.84
N PRO A 179 -5.59 20.46 6.94
CA PRO A 179 -6.76 19.71 7.39
C PRO A 179 -7.82 19.84 6.31
N ASP A 180 -8.45 18.71 6.00
CA ASP A 180 -9.54 18.58 5.04
C ASP A 180 -10.72 19.47 5.47
N ARG A 181 -10.64 20.76 5.14
CA ARG A 181 -11.76 21.69 5.28
C ARG A 181 -12.74 21.40 4.14
N VAL A 182 -13.49 20.34 4.29
CA VAL A 182 -14.77 20.25 3.59
C VAL A 182 -15.65 21.35 4.19
N PRO A 183 -16.02 22.40 3.43
CA PRO A 183 -16.94 23.39 3.93
C PRO A 183 -18.26 22.67 4.18
N ARG A 184 -18.69 22.60 5.44
CA ARG A 184 -20.07 22.26 5.79
C ARG A 184 -20.95 23.25 5.03
N ARG A 185 -21.65 22.79 4.02
CA ARG A 185 -22.77 23.55 3.43
C ARG A 185 -23.73 23.84 4.57
N VAL A 186 -23.72 25.11 5.00
CA VAL A 186 -24.77 25.67 5.84
C VAL A 186 -26.04 25.55 4.99
N ARG A 187 -26.97 24.71 5.41
CA ARG A 187 -28.32 24.72 4.89
C ARG A 187 -28.96 25.98 5.45
N GLU A 188 -29.05 27.01 4.64
CA GLU A 188 -29.90 28.17 4.95
C GLU A 188 -31.33 27.66 5.06
N GLY A 189 -31.86 27.77 6.27
CA GLY A 189 -33.24 27.46 6.57
C GLY A 189 -34.14 28.46 5.86
N GLN A 190 -35.04 27.98 5.02
CA GLN A 190 -36.19 28.76 4.58
C GLN A 190 -37.10 28.99 5.80
N GLY A 191 -37.22 30.22 6.21
CA GLY A 191 -38.19 30.66 7.23
C GLY A 191 -39.63 30.54 6.71
N PRO A 192 -40.57 30.41 7.63
CA PRO A 192 -42.01 30.24 7.31
C PRO A 192 -42.65 31.56 6.89
N ARG A 193 -43.54 31.43 5.90
CA ARG A 193 -44.62 32.40 5.69
C ARG A 193 -45.92 31.84 6.24
#